data_8e396654760597ccc05f9101d3795bd3
#
_entry.id   8e396654760597ccc05f9101d3795bd3
#
_cell.length_a   1.000
_cell.length_b   1.000
_cell.length_c   1.000
_cell.angle_alpha   90.00
_cell.angle_beta   90.00
_cell.angle_gamma   90.00
#
_symmetry.space_group_name_H-M   'P 1'
#
loop_
_entity.id
_entity.type
_entity.pdbx_description
1 polymer ?
#
loop_
_entity_poly.entity_id
_entity_poly.type
_entity_poly.pdbx_seq_one_letter_code
_entity_poly.pdbx_strand_id
1 'polypeptide(L)'
;MEESGNKYQWTGAWNVSRMISDVFRQPFYSSSNSEQGGLLAYHLDHTWTPENPSQSSEYPRATIDNAKNNYATSTLYEKDAKYLRLKTLQVAYNFHFPLMKKLGLNTCQLAFAGYNLWTITPYLWGDPEARATNAPSYPLSKTYTLSLKLGF
;
A
#
# COMPACT_ATOMS: atom_id res chain seq x y z
N MET A 1 2.95 3.66 43.27
CA MET A 1 2.45 2.36 42.75
C MET A 1 1.96 2.62 41.34
N GLU A 2 2.79 2.35 40.32
CA GLU A 2 2.32 2.44 38.95
C GLU A 2 1.41 1.24 38.67
N GLU A 3 0.20 1.52 38.30
CA GLU A 3 -0.71 0.48 37.78
C GLU A 3 -0.05 -0.14 36.55
N SER A 4 0.45 -1.37 36.70
CA SER A 4 0.93 -2.17 35.58
C SER A 4 -0.26 -2.67 34.76
N GLY A 5 -0.92 -1.77 34.09
CA GLY A 5 -2.05 -2.07 33.23
C GLY A 5 -1.62 -2.73 31.92
N ASN A 6 -2.47 -3.60 31.41
CA ASN A 6 -2.37 -4.07 30.05
C ASN A 6 -2.53 -2.88 29.11
N LYS A 7 -1.69 -2.81 28.08
CA LYS A 7 -1.70 -1.70 27.11
C LYS A 7 -2.06 -2.23 25.74
N TYR A 8 -2.91 -1.51 25.06
CA TYR A 8 -3.16 -1.69 23.64
C TYR A 8 -3.13 -0.35 22.94
N GLN A 9 -2.59 -0.33 21.75
CA GLN A 9 -2.52 0.85 20.92
C GLN A 9 -2.71 0.46 19.47
N TRP A 10 -3.43 1.28 18.73
CA TRP A 10 -3.55 1.11 17.30
C TRP A 10 -3.45 2.47 16.61
N THR A 11 -2.93 2.48 15.40
CA THR A 11 -2.92 3.65 14.53
C THR A 11 -3.32 3.24 13.12
N GLY A 12 -3.97 4.14 12.43
CA GLY A 12 -4.39 3.93 11.06
C GLY A 12 -4.19 5.18 10.21
N ALA A 13 -4.31 5.01 8.92
CA ALA A 13 -4.39 6.11 7.97
C ALA A 13 -5.53 5.82 6.97
N TRP A 14 -6.19 6.86 6.53
CA TRP A 14 -7.29 6.76 5.59
C TRP A 14 -7.40 8.02 4.74
N ASN A 15 -7.83 7.84 3.51
CA ASN A 15 -8.18 8.94 2.62
C ASN A 15 -9.25 8.43 1.63
N VAL A 16 -10.41 9.05 1.66
CA VAL A 16 -11.57 8.62 0.86
C VAL A 16 -11.74 9.36 -0.46
N SER A 17 -10.92 10.38 -0.70
CA SER A 17 -10.99 11.22 -1.91
C SER A 17 -9.70 11.27 -2.70
N ARG A 18 -8.80 10.30 -2.48
CA ARG A 18 -7.50 10.28 -3.15
C ARG A 18 -7.63 9.78 -4.57
N MET A 19 -7.15 10.57 -5.50
CA MET A 19 -6.96 10.20 -6.90
C MET A 19 -5.47 10.20 -7.22
N ILE A 20 -5.02 9.26 -8.03
CA ILE A 20 -3.67 9.19 -8.55
C ILE A 20 -3.73 9.27 -10.07
N SER A 21 -3.03 10.24 -10.63
CA SER A 21 -2.86 10.40 -12.07
C SER A 21 -1.38 10.22 -12.47
N ASP A 22 -1.09 10.31 -13.73
CA ASP A 22 0.25 10.32 -14.33
C ASP A 22 1.01 8.99 -14.41
N VAL A 23 0.95 8.14 -13.41
CA VAL A 23 1.66 6.84 -13.40
C VAL A 23 1.23 5.94 -14.57
N PHE A 24 0.02 6.14 -15.07
CA PHE A 24 -0.60 5.30 -16.10
C PHE A 24 -0.38 5.80 -17.54
N ARG A 25 0.19 6.97 -17.70
CA ARG A 25 0.51 7.52 -19.04
C ARG A 25 1.75 6.88 -19.66
N GLN A 26 2.72 6.52 -18.84
CA GLN A 26 4.01 6.00 -19.30
C GLN A 26 3.92 4.72 -20.14
N PRO A 27 3.06 3.73 -19.86
CA PRO A 27 2.95 2.55 -20.70
C PRO A 27 2.53 2.84 -22.15
N PHE A 28 1.84 3.96 -22.38
CA PHE A 28 1.33 4.35 -23.69
C PHE A 28 2.24 5.38 -24.38
N TYR A 29 3.33 5.72 -23.70
CA TYR A 29 4.36 6.63 -24.18
C TYR A 29 5.59 5.87 -24.60
N SER A 30 5.84 5.82 -25.88
CA SER A 30 7.14 5.50 -26.41
C SER A 30 7.79 6.80 -26.90
N SER A 31 8.86 7.21 -26.22
CA SER A 31 9.83 8.09 -26.86
C SER A 31 10.57 7.27 -27.93
N SER A 32 11.22 7.93 -28.86
CA SER A 32 12.04 7.30 -29.89
C SER A 32 13.14 6.36 -29.36
N ASN A 33 13.33 6.28 -28.07
CA ASN A 33 14.15 5.31 -27.37
C ASN A 33 13.24 4.16 -26.93
N SER A 34 13.27 3.08 -27.67
CA SER A 34 12.46 1.86 -27.55
C SER A 34 12.53 1.11 -26.21
N GLU A 35 13.26 1.61 -25.24
CA GLU A 35 13.55 0.92 -23.98
C GLU A 35 12.62 1.27 -22.82
N GLN A 36 11.69 2.19 -23.00
CA GLN A 36 10.89 2.74 -21.89
C GLN A 36 9.41 2.32 -21.86
N GLY A 37 8.95 1.55 -22.81
CA GLY A 37 7.56 1.13 -22.93
C GLY A 37 7.33 -0.27 -22.35
N GLY A 38 7.19 -0.42 -21.04
CA GLY A 38 6.74 -1.68 -20.44
C GLY A 38 5.21 -1.73 -20.35
N LEU A 39 4.55 -2.52 -21.19
CA LEU A 39 3.12 -2.84 -21.02
C LEU A 39 2.98 -4.10 -20.17
N LEU A 40 2.14 -4.03 -19.14
CA LEU A 40 1.71 -5.22 -18.42
C LEU A 40 0.62 -5.94 -19.21
N ALA A 41 0.46 -7.26 -18.99
CA ALA A 41 -0.62 -8.03 -19.61
C ALA A 41 -2.00 -7.38 -19.39
N TYR A 42 -2.23 -6.84 -18.20
CA TYR A 42 -3.45 -6.08 -17.90
C TYR A 42 -3.70 -4.93 -18.89
N HIS A 43 -2.67 -4.16 -19.26
CA HIS A 43 -2.82 -3.06 -20.21
C HIS A 43 -3.21 -3.56 -21.60
N LEU A 44 -2.67 -4.71 -22.04
CA LEU A 44 -2.99 -5.29 -23.33
C LEU A 44 -4.48 -5.65 -23.42
N ASP A 45 -5.01 -6.24 -22.37
CA ASP A 45 -6.41 -6.67 -22.32
C ASP A 45 -7.41 -5.52 -22.22
N HIS A 46 -6.96 -4.35 -21.72
CA HIS A 46 -7.81 -3.18 -21.44
C HIS A 46 -7.56 -2.01 -22.39
N THR A 47 -6.69 -2.18 -23.38
CA THR A 47 -6.36 -1.15 -24.36
C THR A 47 -7.27 -1.27 -25.58
N TRP A 48 -7.69 -0.13 -26.11
CA TRP A 48 -8.39 -0.08 -27.39
C TRP A 48 -7.47 -0.52 -28.54
N THR A 49 -7.94 -1.45 -29.36
CA THR A 49 -7.26 -1.88 -30.60
C THR A 49 -8.23 -1.88 -31.77
N PRO A 50 -7.74 -1.77 -33.01
CA PRO A 50 -8.61 -1.88 -34.19
C PRO A 50 -9.34 -3.22 -34.29
N GLU A 51 -8.75 -4.29 -33.75
CA GLU A 51 -9.30 -5.63 -33.73
C GLU A 51 -10.37 -5.79 -32.64
N ASN A 52 -10.26 -4.99 -31.58
CA ASN A 52 -11.22 -4.93 -30.48
C ASN A 52 -11.62 -3.47 -30.20
N PRO A 53 -12.45 -2.84 -31.07
CA PRO A 53 -12.80 -1.43 -30.97
C PRO A 53 -13.87 -1.19 -29.93
N SER A 54 -13.54 -1.31 -28.67
CA SER A 54 -14.46 -1.07 -27.56
C SER A 54 -14.45 0.41 -27.15
N GLN A 55 -15.63 1.04 -27.05
CA GLN A 55 -15.78 2.38 -26.50
C GLN A 55 -15.61 2.42 -24.96
N SER A 56 -15.64 1.26 -24.32
CA SER A 56 -15.42 1.09 -22.88
C SER A 56 -13.99 0.70 -22.51
N SER A 57 -13.07 0.72 -23.47
CA SER A 57 -11.66 0.46 -23.20
C SER A 57 -11.11 1.43 -22.17
N GLU A 58 -10.42 0.91 -21.18
CA GLU A 58 -9.87 1.69 -20.08
C GLU A 58 -8.69 2.56 -20.52
N TYR A 59 -7.99 2.13 -21.59
CA TYR A 59 -6.82 2.80 -22.11
C TYR A 59 -6.94 3.08 -23.61
N PRO A 60 -6.32 4.17 -24.11
CA PRO A 60 -6.31 4.50 -25.50
C PRO A 60 -5.38 3.54 -26.27
N ARG A 61 -5.43 3.62 -27.59
CA ARG A 61 -4.52 2.89 -28.48
C ARG A 61 -3.06 3.18 -28.11
N ALA A 62 -2.27 2.13 -27.92
CA ALA A 62 -0.84 2.25 -27.81
C ALA A 62 -0.22 2.73 -29.13
N THR A 63 0.58 3.79 -29.09
CA THR A 63 1.23 4.37 -30.26
C THR A 63 2.70 4.61 -29.99
N ILE A 64 3.53 4.39 -31.00
CA ILE A 64 4.97 4.64 -30.93
C ILE A 64 5.25 6.15 -31.12
N ASP A 65 4.43 6.83 -31.88
CA ASP A 65 4.55 8.25 -32.13
C ASP A 65 3.76 9.06 -31.09
N ASN A 66 4.31 10.24 -30.84
CA ASN A 66 3.79 11.25 -29.94
C ASN A 66 2.36 11.68 -30.31
N ALA A 67 1.39 10.83 -30.04
CA ALA A 67 -0.01 11.19 -30.11
C ALA A 67 -0.32 12.16 -28.97
N LYS A 68 -0.12 13.45 -29.22
CA LYS A 68 -0.28 14.53 -28.23
C LYS A 68 -1.59 14.45 -27.44
N ASN A 69 -2.65 13.94 -28.03
CA ASN A 69 -3.93 13.75 -27.36
C ASN A 69 -3.90 12.64 -26.31
N ASN A 70 -3.16 11.55 -26.56
CA ASN A 70 -3.07 10.45 -25.59
C ASN A 70 -2.22 10.80 -24.37
N TYR A 71 -1.51 11.93 -24.43
CA TYR A 71 -0.71 12.45 -23.32
C TYR A 71 -1.37 13.57 -22.53
N ALA A 72 -2.42 14.16 -23.05
CA ALA A 72 -3.10 15.23 -22.36
C ALA A 72 -3.58 14.72 -20.98
N THR A 73 -3.42 15.55 -20.00
CA THR A 73 -4.00 15.30 -18.68
C THR A 73 -5.50 15.12 -18.83
N SER A 74 -5.99 13.98 -18.43
CA SER A 74 -7.41 13.65 -18.54
C SER A 74 -7.83 12.71 -17.42
N THR A 75 -9.11 12.65 -17.16
CA THR A 75 -9.71 11.72 -16.18
C THR A 75 -9.52 10.26 -16.56
N LEU A 76 -9.15 9.96 -17.81
CA LEU A 76 -8.82 8.61 -18.27
C LEU A 76 -7.68 7.98 -17.47
N TYR A 77 -6.72 8.81 -17.07
CA TYR A 77 -5.53 8.37 -16.33
C TYR A 77 -5.67 8.55 -14.81
N GLU A 78 -6.80 9.02 -14.35
CA GLU A 78 -7.07 9.14 -12.92
C GLU A 78 -7.60 7.81 -12.39
N LYS A 79 -6.98 7.31 -11.34
CA LYS A 79 -7.38 6.08 -10.66
C LYS A 79 -7.76 6.37 -9.23
N ASP A 80 -8.84 5.76 -8.80
CA ASP A 80 -9.30 5.86 -7.42
C ASP A 80 -8.31 5.16 -6.49
N ALA A 81 -7.67 5.94 -5.65
CA ALA A 81 -6.68 5.50 -4.68
C ALA A 81 -7.12 5.76 -3.23
N LYS A 82 -8.43 5.81 -3.00
CA LYS A 82 -8.94 5.84 -1.64
C LYS A 82 -8.47 4.61 -0.87
N TYR A 83 -8.24 4.75 0.41
CA TYR A 83 -7.76 3.65 1.23
C TYR A 83 -8.12 3.79 2.70
N LEU A 84 -8.14 2.65 3.35
CA LEU A 84 -8.16 2.50 4.80
C LEU A 84 -7.06 1.53 5.19
N ARG A 85 -6.16 1.94 6.08
CA ARG A 85 -5.00 1.16 6.49
C ARG A 85 -4.89 1.06 8.00
N LEU A 86 -4.67 -0.15 8.51
CA LEU A 86 -4.20 -0.38 9.85
C LEU A 86 -2.66 -0.39 9.86
N LYS A 87 -2.07 0.74 10.29
CA LYS A 87 -0.63 0.94 10.27
C LYS A 87 0.08 0.23 11.40
N THR A 88 -0.47 0.33 12.60
CA THR A 88 0.15 -0.24 13.79
C THR A 88 -0.92 -0.82 14.70
N LEU A 89 -0.67 -2.01 15.19
CA LEU A 89 -1.41 -2.62 16.29
C LEU A 89 -0.41 -3.13 17.29
N GLN A 90 -0.54 -2.67 18.54
CA GLN A 90 0.29 -3.14 19.66
C GLN A 90 -0.61 -3.61 20.79
N VAL A 91 -0.30 -4.77 21.29
CA VAL A 91 -0.97 -5.36 22.45
C VAL A 91 0.10 -5.85 23.41
N ALA A 92 0.06 -5.37 24.65
CA ALA A 92 0.98 -5.79 25.69
C ALA A 92 0.18 -6.29 26.89
N TYR A 93 0.54 -7.46 27.35
CA TYR A 93 -0.08 -8.11 28.52
C TYR A 93 0.94 -8.36 29.61
N ASN A 94 0.65 -7.86 30.81
CA ASN A 94 1.46 -8.07 31.98
C ASN A 94 0.89 -9.26 32.78
N PHE A 95 1.70 -10.28 32.91
CA PHE A 95 1.35 -11.45 33.67
C PHE A 95 1.57 -11.22 35.16
N HIS A 96 0.61 -11.66 35.98
CA HIS A 96 0.68 -11.62 37.43
C HIS A 96 0.25 -12.99 37.95
N PHE A 97 1.20 -13.88 38.21
CA PHE A 97 0.89 -15.18 38.76
C PHE A 97 1.87 -15.52 39.93
N PRO A 98 1.41 -16.28 40.93
CA PRO A 98 2.20 -16.54 42.15
C PRO A 98 3.56 -17.21 41.89
N LEU A 99 3.67 -17.97 40.82
CA LEU A 99 4.91 -18.66 40.43
C LEU A 99 6.04 -17.69 40.08
N MET A 100 5.74 -16.46 39.65
CA MET A 100 6.75 -15.46 39.35
C MET A 100 7.68 -15.18 40.52
N LYS A 101 7.08 -15.03 41.71
CA LYS A 101 7.84 -14.80 42.94
C LYS A 101 8.78 -15.97 43.28
N LYS A 102 8.38 -17.21 42.98
CA LYS A 102 9.22 -18.40 43.20
C LYS A 102 10.38 -18.46 42.23
N LEU A 103 10.22 -17.89 41.05
CA LEU A 103 11.24 -17.80 40.01
C LEU A 103 12.12 -16.54 40.12
N GLY A 104 11.92 -15.71 41.13
CA GLY A 104 12.64 -14.45 41.29
C GLY A 104 12.26 -13.37 40.27
N LEU A 105 11.13 -13.55 39.58
CA LEU A 105 10.67 -12.60 38.57
C LEU A 105 9.77 -11.54 39.19
N ASN A 106 10.13 -10.28 39.04
CA ASN A 106 9.33 -9.14 39.44
C ASN A 106 8.33 -8.71 38.37
N THR A 107 8.69 -8.85 37.10
CA THR A 107 7.82 -8.49 35.98
C THR A 107 7.93 -9.53 34.86
N CYS A 108 6.77 -9.82 34.22
CA CYS A 108 6.71 -10.61 33.00
C CYS A 108 5.68 -10.00 32.08
N GLN A 109 6.13 -9.48 30.93
CA GLN A 109 5.27 -8.88 29.94
C GLN A 109 5.46 -9.55 28.59
N LEU A 110 4.38 -9.96 27.98
CA LEU A 110 4.35 -10.38 26.59
C LEU A 110 3.74 -9.27 25.75
N ALA A 111 4.44 -8.86 24.71
CA ALA A 111 3.94 -7.85 23.79
C ALA A 111 3.99 -8.34 22.34
N PHE A 112 2.92 -8.08 21.62
CA PHE A 112 2.81 -8.26 20.18
C PHE A 112 2.72 -6.91 19.53
N ALA A 113 3.50 -6.67 18.47
CA ALA A 113 3.39 -5.50 17.61
C ALA A 113 3.33 -5.91 16.15
N GLY A 114 2.39 -5.34 15.45
CA GLY A 114 2.25 -5.54 14.01
C GLY A 114 2.22 -4.20 13.27
N TYR A 115 2.92 -4.13 12.14
CA TYR A 115 3.01 -2.92 11.31
C TYR A 115 2.53 -3.21 9.90
N ASN A 116 1.82 -2.24 9.30
CA ASN A 116 1.24 -2.31 7.97
C ASN A 116 0.39 -3.57 7.74
N LEU A 117 -0.41 -3.93 8.75
CA LEU A 117 -1.09 -5.21 8.81
C LEU A 117 -2.08 -5.40 7.68
N TRP A 118 -2.75 -4.33 7.30
CA TRP A 118 -3.91 -4.45 6.45
C TRP A 118 -4.23 -3.10 5.77
N THR A 119 -4.55 -3.18 4.47
CA THR A 119 -4.98 -2.03 3.66
C THR A 119 -6.16 -2.47 2.80
N ILE A 120 -7.24 -1.71 2.85
CA ILE A 120 -8.36 -1.80 1.91
C ILE A 120 -8.22 -0.65 0.93
N THR A 121 -8.20 -0.96 -0.36
CA THR A 121 -8.12 0.01 -1.43
C THR A 121 -8.59 -0.61 -2.75
N PRO A 122 -9.25 0.13 -3.63
CA PRO A 122 -9.48 -0.28 -5.01
C PRO A 122 -8.22 -0.14 -5.89
N TYR A 123 -7.18 0.53 -5.38
CA TYR A 123 -5.96 0.81 -6.14
C TYR A 123 -5.08 -0.44 -6.23
N LEU A 124 -4.87 -0.94 -7.46
CA LEU A 124 -4.15 -2.20 -7.70
C LEU A 124 -2.66 -2.03 -8.01
N TRP A 125 -2.20 -0.80 -8.25
CA TRP A 125 -0.91 -0.52 -8.88
C TRP A 125 0.19 -0.15 -7.90
N GLY A 126 0.00 -0.36 -6.62
CA GLY A 126 1.01 -0.08 -5.62
C GLY A 126 0.43 0.44 -4.31
N ASP A 127 1.22 1.24 -3.61
CA ASP A 127 0.78 1.83 -2.35
C ASP A 127 -0.12 3.05 -2.60
N PRO A 128 -1.40 3.01 -2.20
CA PRO A 128 -2.30 4.14 -2.38
C PRO A 128 -1.92 5.38 -1.57
N GLU A 129 -1.05 5.25 -0.58
CA GLU A 129 -0.54 6.37 0.23
C GLU A 129 0.70 7.01 -0.39
N ALA A 130 1.36 6.33 -1.33
CA ALA A 130 2.54 6.86 -1.97
C ALA A 130 2.26 8.21 -2.65
N ARG A 131 3.22 9.11 -2.57
CA ARG A 131 3.21 10.33 -3.39
C ARG A 131 3.64 9.93 -4.79
N ALA A 132 2.72 10.00 -5.73
CA ALA A 132 2.96 9.71 -7.13
C ALA A 132 3.80 10.86 -7.75
N THR A 133 5.09 10.83 -7.54
CA THR A 133 6.05 11.65 -8.29
C THR A 133 7.05 10.70 -8.92
N ASN A 134 6.81 10.34 -10.17
CA ASN A 134 7.77 9.79 -11.13
C ASN A 134 8.54 8.51 -10.77
N ALA A 135 8.28 7.85 -9.65
CA ALA A 135 8.95 6.59 -9.34
C ALA A 135 7.97 5.60 -8.71
N PRO A 136 8.05 4.32 -9.07
CA PRO A 136 7.32 3.28 -8.35
C PRO A 136 7.81 3.26 -6.90
N SER A 137 6.87 3.43 -5.97
CA SER A 137 7.20 3.29 -4.56
C SER A 137 7.43 1.82 -4.22
N TYR A 138 8.43 1.56 -3.42
CA TYR A 138 8.68 0.20 -2.94
C TYR A 138 7.49 -0.29 -2.11
N PRO A 139 7.01 -1.53 -2.32
CA PRO A 139 5.90 -2.07 -1.55
C PRO A 139 6.20 -2.07 -0.05
N LEU A 140 5.24 -1.62 0.75
CA LEU A 140 5.36 -1.65 2.21
C LEU A 140 5.31 -3.09 2.72
N SER A 141 6.33 -3.46 3.50
CA SER A 141 6.37 -4.77 4.16
C SER A 141 5.45 -4.82 5.37
N LYS A 142 4.81 -5.96 5.57
CA LYS A 142 4.13 -6.28 6.83
C LYS A 142 5.17 -6.81 7.80
N THR A 143 5.16 -6.29 9.02
CA THR A 143 6.11 -6.70 10.05
C THR A 143 5.33 -7.16 11.30
N TYR A 144 5.75 -8.27 11.86
CA TYR A 144 5.20 -8.80 13.10
C TYR A 144 6.32 -8.98 14.10
N THR A 145 6.14 -8.50 15.29
CA THR A 145 7.11 -8.58 16.38
C THR A 145 6.46 -9.18 17.61
N LEU A 146 7.08 -10.19 18.17
CA LEU A 146 6.71 -10.75 19.46
C LEU A 146 7.85 -10.46 20.45
N SER A 147 7.53 -9.85 21.56
CA SER A 147 8.50 -9.44 22.58
C SER A 147 8.13 -10.02 23.94
N LEU A 148 9.11 -10.61 24.63
CA LEU A 148 8.98 -11.04 26.00
C LEU A 148 9.94 -10.21 26.86
N LYS A 149 9.40 -9.49 27.82
CA LYS A 149 10.19 -8.71 28.80
C LYS A 149 10.08 -9.36 30.16
N LEU A 150 11.22 -9.74 30.72
CA LEU A 150 11.35 -10.31 32.04
C LEU A 150 12.17 -9.33 32.91
N GLY A 151 11.72 -9.09 34.14
CA GLY A 151 12.44 -8.31 35.13
C GLY A 151 12.65 -9.15 36.40
N PHE A 152 13.86 -9.16 36.88
CA PHE A 152 14.31 -9.87 38.08
C PHE A 152 14.48 -8.92 39.25
#